data_be666fbb47d878753f3e97bee17e3cfd
#
_entry.id   be666fbb47d878753f3e97bee17e3cfd
#
_cell.length_a   1.000
_cell.length_b   1.000
_cell.length_c   1.000
_cell.angle_alpha   90.00
_cell.angle_beta   90.00
_cell.angle_gamma   90.00
#
_symmetry.space_group_name_H-M   'P 1'
#
loop_
_entity.id
_entity.type
_entity.pdbx_description
1 polymer ?
#
loop_
_entity_poly.entity_id
_entity_poly.type
_entity_poly.pdbx_seq_one_letter_code
_entity_poly.pdbx_strand_id
1 'polypeptide(L)'
;QYYKSANAWLEGYNSAFLIDPNRPTQIYHKAKPVLGAEKVPFLEWFPSLKEYSVELGGTSGMIGLGEEALNVESGEYLYAPLICYESVYGDYVSYFTARGADIICVITNDGWWGDTPGYKQHRLFSQIRAIENRRSVARSANTGISCFIDQRGNIISEIGWDERGVIQAELNRNKEITFF
;
A
#
# COMPACT_ATOMS: atom_id res chain seq x y z
N GLN A 1 -5.51 -16.04 14.45
CA GLN A 1 -5.72 -17.50 14.49
C GLN A 1 -5.21 -18.08 15.80
N TYR A 2 -6.01 -18.89 16.47
CA TYR A 2 -5.59 -19.58 17.69
C TYR A 2 -4.87 -20.88 17.35
N TYR A 3 -3.61 -20.99 17.77
CA TYR A 3 -2.82 -22.20 17.58
C TYR A 3 -2.88 -23.07 18.83
N LYS A 4 -3.68 -24.11 18.78
CA LYS A 4 -3.94 -25.02 19.90
C LYS A 4 -2.68 -25.70 20.44
N SER A 5 -1.70 -25.97 19.56
CA SER A 5 -0.43 -26.58 19.92
C SER A 5 0.52 -25.65 20.70
N ALA A 6 0.36 -24.34 20.54
CA ALA A 6 1.18 -23.34 21.21
C ALA A 6 0.47 -22.65 22.39
N ASN A 7 -0.82 -22.94 22.58
CA ASN A 7 -1.70 -22.25 23.52
C ASN A 7 -1.57 -20.72 23.43
N ALA A 8 -1.50 -20.20 22.19
CA ALA A 8 -1.23 -18.80 21.88
C ALA A 8 -2.14 -18.29 20.77
N TRP A 9 -2.47 -17.01 20.86
CA TRP A 9 -3.10 -16.26 19.79
C TRP A 9 -2.01 -15.65 18.91
N LEU A 10 -2.08 -15.91 17.59
CA LEU A 10 -1.23 -15.24 16.62
C LEU A 10 -2.07 -14.24 15.84
N GLU A 11 -1.60 -13.02 15.81
CA GLU A 11 -2.16 -11.95 14.99
C GLU A 11 -1.25 -11.74 13.79
N GLY A 12 -1.80 -11.85 12.58
CA GLY A 12 -1.09 -11.61 11.32
C GLY A 12 -1.31 -10.17 10.86
N TYR A 13 -0.26 -9.53 10.38
CA TYR A 13 -0.30 -8.19 9.81
C TYR A 13 0.10 -8.21 8.33
N ASN A 14 -0.53 -7.36 7.54
CA ASN A 14 -0.03 -7.01 6.22
C ASN A 14 0.98 -5.86 6.41
N SER A 15 2.25 -6.10 6.09
CA SER A 15 3.33 -5.20 6.50
C SER A 15 4.32 -4.92 5.38
N ALA A 16 4.85 -3.71 5.36
CA ALA A 16 6.00 -3.32 4.58
C ALA A 16 7.23 -3.18 5.48
N PHE A 17 8.38 -3.60 4.98
CA PHE A 17 9.65 -3.55 5.69
C PHE A 17 10.63 -2.66 4.94
N LEU A 18 11.28 -1.74 5.63
CA LEU A 18 12.47 -1.08 5.15
C LEU A 18 13.69 -1.70 5.83
N ILE A 19 14.56 -2.29 5.02
CA ILE A 19 15.81 -2.91 5.45
C ILE A 19 16.95 -2.02 5.00
N ASP A 20 17.66 -1.43 5.95
CA ASP A 20 18.83 -0.60 5.74
C ASP A 20 20.01 -1.26 6.47
N PRO A 21 21.16 -1.51 5.81
CA PRO A 21 22.32 -2.16 6.45
C PRO A 21 22.86 -1.43 7.68
N ASN A 22 22.62 -0.13 7.78
CA ASN A 22 23.16 0.74 8.83
C ASN A 22 22.13 1.12 9.89
N ARG A 23 20.89 0.60 9.80
CA ARG A 23 19.79 0.98 10.69
C ARG A 23 18.95 -0.23 11.08
N PRO A 24 18.26 -0.20 12.22
CA PRO A 24 17.27 -1.22 12.54
C PRO A 24 16.18 -1.30 11.48
N THR A 25 15.70 -2.51 11.19
CA THR A 25 14.56 -2.72 10.29
C THR A 25 13.36 -1.93 10.76
N GLN A 26 12.78 -1.13 9.88
CA GLN A 26 11.57 -0.39 10.15
C GLN A 26 10.39 -1.16 9.56
N ILE A 27 9.28 -1.19 10.29
CA ILE A 27 8.10 -1.94 9.93
C ILE A 27 6.91 -0.99 9.88
N TYR A 28 6.19 -1.03 8.78
CA TYR A 28 4.90 -0.37 8.63
C TYR A 28 3.81 -1.44 8.52
N HIS A 29 2.81 -1.38 9.36
CA HIS A 29 1.62 -2.23 9.29
C HIS A 29 0.50 -1.50 8.59
N LYS A 30 -0.17 -2.19 7.67
CA LYS A 30 -1.32 -1.66 6.93
C LYS A 30 -2.40 -1.18 7.91
N ALA A 31 -2.82 0.09 7.76
CA ALA A 31 -3.80 0.71 8.65
C ALA A 31 -5.20 0.82 8.00
N LYS A 32 -5.30 0.85 6.66
CA LYS A 32 -6.57 0.95 5.94
C LYS A 32 -6.89 -0.36 5.22
N PRO A 33 -7.78 -1.20 5.80
CA PRO A 33 -8.16 -2.47 5.19
C PRO A 33 -9.07 -2.27 3.99
N VAL A 34 -9.10 -3.26 3.10
CA VAL A 34 -10.14 -3.38 2.08
C VAL A 34 -11.40 -3.93 2.75
N LEU A 35 -12.44 -3.11 2.80
CA LEU A 35 -13.72 -3.52 3.39
C LEU A 35 -14.35 -4.66 2.58
N GLY A 36 -14.87 -5.66 3.28
CA GLY A 36 -15.45 -6.88 2.70
C GLY A 36 -14.44 -7.99 2.45
N ALA A 37 -13.16 -7.66 2.21
CA ALA A 37 -12.10 -8.63 1.94
C ALA A 37 -11.17 -8.86 3.13
N GLU A 38 -10.57 -7.79 3.62
CA GLU A 38 -9.63 -7.85 4.76
C GLU A 38 -10.33 -7.59 6.11
N LYS A 39 -11.43 -6.84 6.08
CA LYS A 39 -12.27 -6.60 7.27
C LYS A 39 -13.74 -6.63 6.87
N VAL A 40 -14.49 -7.52 7.51
CA VAL A 40 -15.96 -7.55 7.39
C VAL A 40 -16.55 -6.59 8.41
N PRO A 41 -17.26 -5.53 7.97
CA PRO A 41 -17.90 -4.59 8.88
C PRO A 41 -18.96 -5.31 9.74
N PHE A 42 -19.11 -4.86 10.98
CA PHE A 42 -20.13 -5.36 11.92
C PHE A 42 -20.06 -6.85 12.27
N LEU A 43 -18.95 -7.53 11.99
CA LEU A 43 -18.79 -8.95 12.27
C LEU A 43 -18.97 -9.28 13.76
N GLU A 44 -18.61 -8.38 14.66
CA GLU A 44 -18.78 -8.51 16.11
C GLU A 44 -20.25 -8.55 16.51
N TRP A 45 -21.11 -7.86 15.76
CA TRP A 45 -22.55 -7.81 16.04
C TRP A 45 -23.33 -8.86 15.26
N PHE A 46 -22.84 -9.24 14.08
CA PHE A 46 -23.51 -10.18 13.17
C PHE A 46 -22.49 -11.21 12.65
N PRO A 47 -22.17 -12.27 13.43
CA PRO A 47 -21.19 -13.29 13.04
C PRO A 47 -21.49 -14.02 11.73
N SER A 48 -22.76 -14.10 11.32
CA SER A 48 -23.21 -14.67 10.05
C SER A 48 -22.70 -13.89 8.81
N LEU A 49 -22.30 -12.63 8.98
CA LEU A 49 -21.71 -11.83 7.89
C LEU A 49 -20.36 -12.38 7.43
N LYS A 50 -19.75 -13.30 8.17
CA LYS A 50 -18.51 -13.98 7.77
C LYS A 50 -18.69 -14.77 6.47
N GLU A 51 -19.88 -15.27 6.19
CA GLU A 51 -20.22 -16.01 4.96
C GLU A 51 -20.20 -15.11 3.70
N TYR A 52 -20.29 -13.81 3.88
CA TYR A 52 -20.23 -12.80 2.80
C TYR A 52 -18.84 -12.20 2.62
N SER A 53 -17.81 -12.71 3.32
CA SER A 53 -16.45 -12.26 3.11
C SER A 53 -15.94 -12.70 1.74
N VAL A 54 -15.40 -11.75 0.97
CA VAL A 54 -14.78 -12.05 -0.33
C VAL A 54 -13.40 -12.65 -0.06
N GLU A 55 -13.19 -13.87 -0.52
CA GLU A 55 -11.86 -14.50 -0.49
C GLU A 55 -10.96 -13.85 -1.55
N LEU A 56 -10.06 -12.97 -1.13
CA LEU A 56 -9.04 -12.36 -1.98
C LEU A 56 -7.66 -13.02 -1.74
N GLY A 57 -7.55 -14.30 -2.11
CA GLY A 57 -6.24 -14.95 -2.20
C GLY A 57 -5.52 -15.25 -0.88
N GLY A 58 -6.23 -15.76 0.14
CA GLY A 58 -5.58 -16.52 1.20
C GLY A 58 -5.67 -16.03 2.64
N THR A 59 -6.23 -14.85 2.93
CA THR A 59 -6.48 -14.42 4.32
C THR A 59 -7.82 -13.71 4.40
N SER A 60 -8.86 -14.45 4.72
CA SER A 60 -10.16 -13.86 4.99
C SER A 60 -10.28 -13.43 6.47
N GLY A 61 -10.50 -12.17 6.68
CA GLY A 61 -11.36 -11.71 7.75
C GLY A 61 -10.76 -11.27 9.07
N MET A 62 -9.47 -11.43 9.37
CA MET A 62 -8.89 -10.96 10.64
C MET A 62 -7.38 -10.68 10.50
N ILE A 63 -7.04 -9.64 9.75
CA ILE A 63 -5.68 -9.11 9.72
C ILE A 63 -5.61 -7.98 10.74
N GLY A 64 -4.58 -7.97 11.58
CA GLY A 64 -4.26 -6.88 12.47
C GLY A 64 -4.01 -5.60 11.67
N LEU A 65 -4.44 -4.47 12.21
CA LEU A 65 -4.28 -3.17 11.56
C LEU A 65 -3.20 -2.36 12.27
N GLY A 66 -2.43 -1.62 11.49
CA GLY A 66 -1.55 -0.58 12.01
C GLY A 66 -2.36 0.59 12.60
N GLU A 67 -1.78 1.29 13.54
CA GLU A 67 -2.46 2.38 14.24
C GLU A 67 -2.31 3.72 13.50
N GLU A 68 -1.18 3.95 12.83
CA GLU A 68 -0.83 5.25 12.25
C GLU A 68 -0.14 5.19 10.89
N ALA A 69 -0.23 6.32 10.17
CA ALA A 69 0.56 6.58 8.96
C ALA A 69 2.00 6.94 9.38
N LEU A 70 2.92 5.98 9.29
CA LEU A 70 4.32 6.15 9.65
C LEU A 70 5.21 6.14 8.41
N ASN A 71 5.97 7.23 8.20
CA ASN A 71 7.04 7.24 7.23
C ASN A 71 8.18 6.32 7.68
N VAL A 72 8.85 5.71 6.72
CA VAL A 72 10.10 4.98 6.95
C VAL A 72 11.27 5.77 6.38
N GLU A 73 12.44 5.67 7.02
CA GLU A 73 13.59 6.54 6.76
C GLU A 73 14.81 5.76 6.30
N SER A 74 15.41 6.14 5.16
CA SER A 74 16.73 5.66 4.75
C SER A 74 17.59 6.83 4.27
N GLY A 75 18.78 6.96 4.85
CA GLY A 75 19.63 8.12 4.62
C GLY A 75 18.95 9.41 5.09
N GLU A 76 18.81 10.36 4.19
CA GLU A 76 18.10 11.63 4.41
C GLU A 76 16.67 11.66 3.82
N TYR A 77 16.18 10.52 3.32
CA TYR A 77 14.91 10.40 2.64
C TYR A 77 13.84 9.75 3.53
N LEU A 78 12.64 10.32 3.49
CA LEU A 78 11.44 9.76 4.09
C LEU A 78 10.53 9.18 3.01
N TYR A 79 10.13 7.94 3.20
CA TYR A 79 9.26 7.23 2.27
C TYR A 79 7.89 6.97 2.91
N ALA A 80 6.82 7.20 2.15
CA ALA A 80 5.46 6.82 2.52
C ALA A 80 5.19 5.39 2.05
N PRO A 81 5.24 4.36 2.90
CA PRO A 81 4.92 3.00 2.51
C PRO A 81 3.40 2.83 2.47
N LEU A 82 2.85 2.61 1.30
CA LEU A 82 1.42 2.35 1.12
C LEU A 82 1.22 0.92 0.67
N ILE A 83 0.36 0.19 1.35
CA ILE A 83 0.06 -1.20 1.01
C ILE A 83 -1.27 -1.26 0.27
N CYS A 84 -1.19 -1.61 -1.03
CA CYS A 84 -2.33 -1.90 -1.89
C CYS A 84 -3.35 -0.74 -1.92
N TYR A 85 -4.57 -1.02 -1.49
CA TYR A 85 -5.71 -0.11 -1.54
C TYR A 85 -5.56 1.16 -0.68
N GLU A 86 -4.57 1.24 0.20
CA GLU A 86 -4.27 2.46 0.96
C GLU A 86 -4.01 3.66 0.05
N SER A 87 -3.44 3.43 -1.14
CA SER A 87 -3.19 4.46 -2.15
C SER A 87 -4.46 5.12 -2.72
N VAL A 88 -5.62 4.50 -2.52
CA VAL A 88 -6.92 5.05 -2.95
C VAL A 88 -7.39 6.18 -2.03
N TYR A 89 -7.04 6.13 -0.75
CA TYR A 89 -7.47 7.11 0.25
C TYR A 89 -6.57 8.36 0.21
N GLY A 90 -7.02 9.43 -0.45
CA GLY A 90 -6.24 10.66 -0.63
C GLY A 90 -5.88 11.36 0.66
N ASP A 91 -6.83 11.48 1.58
CA ASP A 91 -6.63 12.02 2.91
C ASP A 91 -5.56 11.23 3.69
N TYR A 92 -5.62 9.91 3.63
CA TYR A 92 -4.64 9.05 4.29
C TYR A 92 -3.23 9.23 3.71
N VAL A 93 -3.09 9.31 2.39
CA VAL A 93 -1.79 9.54 1.74
C VAL A 93 -1.24 10.92 2.09
N SER A 94 -2.10 11.93 2.21
CA SER A 94 -1.67 13.28 2.57
C SER A 94 -1.07 13.36 3.98
N TYR A 95 -1.45 12.50 4.91
CA TYR A 95 -0.82 12.45 6.24
C TYR A 95 0.67 12.06 6.18
N PHE A 96 1.07 11.19 5.28
CA PHE A 96 2.49 10.83 5.10
C PHE A 96 3.28 12.03 4.57
N THR A 97 2.74 12.73 3.58
CA THR A 97 3.41 13.87 2.98
C THR A 97 3.44 15.09 3.89
N ALA A 98 2.39 15.31 4.68
CA ALA A 98 2.38 16.34 5.74
C ALA A 98 3.43 16.06 6.84
N ARG A 99 3.80 14.79 7.04
CA ARG A 99 4.88 14.36 7.94
C ARG A 99 6.25 14.27 7.24
N GLY A 100 6.38 14.85 6.05
CA GLY A 100 7.65 15.05 5.36
C GLY A 100 8.06 13.93 4.41
N ALA A 101 7.17 12.99 4.04
CA ALA A 101 7.52 12.00 3.02
C ALA A 101 8.01 12.67 1.73
N ASP A 102 9.15 12.22 1.24
CA ASP A 102 9.76 12.70 0.00
C ASP A 102 9.22 11.95 -1.23
N ILE A 103 8.96 10.65 -1.05
CA ILE A 103 8.54 9.73 -2.12
C ILE A 103 7.44 8.82 -1.57
N ILE A 104 6.45 8.53 -2.41
CA ILE A 104 5.39 7.59 -2.12
C ILE A 104 5.77 6.22 -2.71
N CYS A 105 5.78 5.18 -1.87
CA CYS A 105 6.05 3.81 -2.26
C CYS A 105 4.77 2.97 -2.15
N VAL A 106 4.24 2.49 -3.28
CA VAL A 106 3.05 1.64 -3.31
C VAL A 106 3.47 0.19 -3.55
N ILE A 107 3.11 -0.69 -2.63
CA ILE A 107 3.36 -2.14 -2.72
C ILE A 107 2.01 -2.84 -2.81
N THR A 108 1.76 -3.57 -3.88
CA THR A 108 0.44 -4.15 -4.11
C THR A 108 0.48 -5.52 -4.79
N ASN A 109 -0.61 -6.25 -4.65
CA ASN A 109 -0.92 -7.39 -5.49
C ASN A 109 -2.29 -7.14 -6.14
N ASP A 110 -2.30 -6.87 -7.42
CA ASP A 110 -3.52 -6.58 -8.17
C ASP A 110 -4.12 -7.84 -8.83
N GLY A 111 -3.53 -9.01 -8.61
CA GLY A 111 -3.93 -10.27 -9.22
C GLY A 111 -5.39 -10.67 -8.96
N TRP A 112 -5.95 -10.23 -7.84
CA TRP A 112 -7.34 -10.48 -7.49
C TRP A 112 -8.37 -9.74 -8.38
N TRP A 113 -7.93 -8.70 -9.11
CA TRP A 113 -8.77 -8.04 -10.12
C TRP A 113 -8.98 -8.88 -11.39
N GLY A 114 -8.09 -9.88 -11.63
CA GLY A 114 -8.01 -10.51 -12.95
C GLY A 114 -7.63 -9.51 -14.04
N ASP A 115 -7.67 -9.91 -15.30
CA ASP A 115 -7.45 -8.99 -16.43
C ASP A 115 -8.71 -8.15 -16.69
N THR A 116 -8.99 -7.23 -15.78
CA THR A 116 -10.14 -6.31 -15.84
C THR A 116 -9.65 -4.86 -15.75
N PRO A 117 -10.50 -3.86 -16.02
CA PRO A 117 -10.15 -2.45 -15.82
C PRO A 117 -9.71 -2.08 -14.39
N GLY A 118 -10.00 -2.92 -13.39
CA GLY A 118 -9.75 -2.62 -11.98
C GLY A 118 -8.30 -2.30 -11.66
N TYR A 119 -7.35 -3.11 -12.13
CA TYR A 119 -5.92 -2.86 -11.90
C TYR A 119 -5.43 -1.58 -12.59
N LYS A 120 -5.99 -1.23 -13.76
CA LYS A 120 -5.69 0.03 -14.45
C LYS A 120 -6.19 1.22 -13.64
N GLN A 121 -7.40 1.14 -13.10
CA GLN A 121 -7.96 2.17 -12.22
C GLN A 121 -7.13 2.29 -10.94
N HIS A 122 -6.70 1.17 -10.35
CA HIS A 122 -5.85 1.20 -9.16
C HIS A 122 -4.50 1.89 -9.43
N ARG A 123 -3.89 1.69 -10.62
CA ARG A 123 -2.71 2.45 -11.03
C ARG A 123 -3.01 3.95 -11.19
N LEU A 124 -4.15 4.32 -11.76
CA LEU A 124 -4.55 5.73 -11.91
C LEU A 124 -4.63 6.47 -10.57
N PHE A 125 -5.06 5.81 -9.49
CA PHE A 125 -5.00 6.44 -8.15
C PHE A 125 -3.57 6.80 -7.75
N SER A 126 -2.57 6.00 -8.11
CA SER A 126 -1.17 6.36 -7.85
C SER A 126 -0.74 7.63 -8.58
N GLN A 127 -1.23 7.85 -9.81
CA GLN A 127 -0.99 9.11 -10.54
C GLN A 127 -1.69 10.31 -9.88
N ILE A 128 -2.94 10.11 -9.42
CA ILE A 128 -3.66 11.15 -8.67
C ILE A 128 -2.91 11.50 -7.38
N ARG A 129 -2.43 10.51 -6.64
CA ARG A 129 -1.63 10.75 -5.42
C ARG A 129 -0.34 11.51 -5.71
N ALA A 130 0.32 11.22 -6.84
CA ALA A 130 1.51 11.96 -7.26
C ALA A 130 1.19 13.46 -7.49
N ILE A 131 0.10 13.76 -8.19
CA ILE A 131 -0.34 15.13 -8.50
C ILE A 131 -0.75 15.88 -7.23
N GLU A 132 -1.66 15.31 -6.45
CA GLU A 132 -2.20 15.94 -5.23
C GLU A 132 -1.11 16.27 -4.22
N ASN A 133 -0.17 15.38 -4.03
CA ASN A 133 0.88 15.53 -3.03
C ASN A 133 2.17 16.11 -3.58
N ARG A 134 2.28 16.32 -4.90
CA ARG A 134 3.53 16.71 -5.60
C ARG A 134 4.70 15.82 -5.18
N ARG A 135 4.46 14.51 -5.09
CA ARG A 135 5.48 13.51 -4.76
C ARG A 135 5.60 12.52 -5.90
N SER A 136 6.84 12.15 -6.19
CA SER A 136 7.07 11.02 -7.09
C SER A 136 6.57 9.72 -6.45
N VAL A 137 6.09 8.79 -7.28
CA VAL A 137 5.60 7.49 -6.82
C VAL A 137 6.44 6.38 -7.42
N ALA A 138 6.89 5.47 -6.55
CA ALA A 138 7.43 4.16 -6.91
C ALA A 138 6.36 3.12 -6.61
N ARG A 139 5.81 2.49 -7.63
CA ARG A 139 4.77 1.45 -7.51
C ARG A 139 5.33 0.11 -7.92
N SER A 140 5.25 -0.87 -7.03
CA SER A 140 5.58 -2.27 -7.27
C SER A 140 4.33 -3.13 -7.12
N ALA A 141 3.96 -3.84 -8.18
CA ALA A 141 2.81 -4.72 -8.21
C ALA A 141 3.24 -6.15 -8.54
N ASN A 142 2.74 -7.13 -7.79
CA ASN A 142 3.05 -8.54 -8.05
C ASN A 142 2.52 -9.00 -9.41
N THR A 143 1.25 -8.72 -9.72
CA THR A 143 0.62 -9.11 -11.01
C THR A 143 0.17 -7.88 -11.81
N GLY A 144 -0.11 -6.76 -11.14
CA GLY A 144 -0.57 -5.51 -11.74
C GLY A 144 0.52 -4.72 -12.45
N ILE A 145 0.27 -3.44 -12.67
CA ILE A 145 1.22 -2.54 -13.32
C ILE A 145 2.21 -1.99 -12.29
N SER A 146 3.50 -2.29 -12.48
CA SER A 146 4.60 -1.65 -11.75
C SER A 146 5.07 -0.43 -12.52
N CYS A 147 5.28 0.71 -11.86
CA CYS A 147 5.68 1.93 -12.56
C CYS A 147 6.35 2.95 -11.63
N PHE A 148 7.10 3.85 -12.26
CA PHE A 148 7.55 5.10 -11.67
C PHE A 148 6.73 6.26 -12.24
N ILE A 149 6.29 7.17 -11.38
CA ILE A 149 5.41 8.28 -11.71
C ILE A 149 6.06 9.56 -11.19
N ASP A 150 6.13 10.58 -12.03
CA ASP A 150 6.62 11.90 -11.62
C ASP A 150 5.59 12.68 -10.79
N GLN A 151 6.00 13.83 -10.26
CA GLN A 151 5.17 14.71 -9.43
C GLN A 151 4.00 15.37 -10.18
N ARG A 152 3.93 15.22 -11.50
CA ARG A 152 2.85 15.70 -12.36
C ARG A 152 1.91 14.59 -12.79
N GLY A 153 2.16 13.35 -12.31
CA GLY A 153 1.38 12.18 -12.65
C GLY A 153 1.76 11.52 -13.98
N ASN A 154 2.86 11.95 -14.62
CA ASN A 154 3.34 11.29 -15.83
C ASN A 154 4.06 9.98 -15.47
N ILE A 155 3.82 8.94 -16.24
CA ILE A 155 4.54 7.67 -16.11
C ILE A 155 5.92 7.84 -16.73
N ILE A 156 6.96 7.59 -15.94
CA ILE A 156 8.37 7.63 -16.37
C ILE A 156 8.73 6.30 -17.05
N SER A 157 8.35 5.20 -16.41
CA SER A 157 8.53 3.84 -16.93
C SER A 157 7.52 2.90 -16.29
N GLU A 158 7.14 1.84 -16.99
CA GLU A 158 6.19 0.85 -16.47
C GLU A 158 6.49 -0.56 -16.98
N ILE A 159 6.03 -1.57 -16.22
CA ILE A 159 5.90 -2.97 -16.60
C ILE A 159 4.41 -3.30 -16.56
N GLY A 160 3.90 -3.94 -17.61
CA GLY A 160 2.49 -4.26 -17.79
C GLY A 160 1.95 -5.33 -16.84
N TRP A 161 0.68 -5.64 -17.05
CA TRP A 161 -0.02 -6.71 -16.34
C TRP A 161 0.62 -8.07 -16.62
N ASP A 162 0.87 -8.83 -15.55
CA ASP A 162 1.44 -10.19 -15.57
C ASP A 162 2.78 -10.32 -16.31
N GLU A 163 3.48 -9.20 -16.48
CA GLU A 163 4.81 -9.16 -17.07
C GLU A 163 5.89 -9.20 -15.98
N ARG A 164 6.96 -9.95 -16.23
CA ARG A 164 8.13 -10.00 -15.36
C ARG A 164 9.22 -9.09 -15.90
N GLY A 165 9.76 -8.24 -15.05
CA GLY A 165 10.82 -7.34 -15.47
C GLY A 165 11.40 -6.52 -14.32
N VAL A 166 12.38 -5.70 -14.66
CA VAL A 166 13.00 -4.73 -13.76
C VAL A 166 12.98 -3.39 -14.46
N ILE A 167 12.55 -2.37 -13.76
CA ILE A 167 12.65 -0.97 -14.21
C ILE A 167 13.42 -0.16 -13.19
N GLN A 168 14.07 0.88 -13.66
CA GLN A 168 14.82 1.84 -12.87
C GLN A 168 14.47 3.25 -13.33
N ALA A 169 14.38 4.18 -12.40
CA ALA A 169 14.17 5.59 -12.70
C ALA A 169 14.81 6.47 -11.62
N GLU A 170 15.13 7.69 -12.02
CA GLU A 170 15.46 8.76 -11.08
C GLU A 170 14.17 9.49 -10.68
N LEU A 171 13.94 9.62 -9.37
CA LEU A 171 12.77 10.29 -8.83
C LEU A 171 13.16 11.59 -8.16
N ASN A 172 12.45 12.66 -8.51
CA ASN A 172 12.64 13.94 -7.89
C ASN A 172 12.05 13.98 -6.48
N ARG A 173 12.83 14.48 -5.55
CA ARG A 173 12.42 14.81 -4.19
C ARG A 173 11.66 16.12 -4.17
N ASN A 174 10.62 16.21 -3.35
CA ASN A 174 9.93 17.45 -3.04
C ASN A 174 9.48 17.45 -1.58
N LYS A 175 9.56 18.59 -0.92
CA LYS A 175 9.08 18.79 0.46
C LYS A 175 7.96 19.83 0.57
N GLU A 176 7.59 20.47 -0.53
CA GLU A 176 6.52 21.43 -0.52
C GLU A 176 5.18 20.75 -0.22
N ILE A 177 4.41 21.37 0.66
CA ILE A 177 3.05 20.92 0.97
C ILE A 177 2.10 21.58 -0.04
N THR A 178 1.20 20.79 -0.59
CA THR A 178 0.18 21.27 -1.50
C THR A 178 -0.96 21.95 -0.74
N PHE A 179 -1.72 22.73 -1.44
CA PHE A 179 -2.87 23.45 -0.88
C PHE A 179 -4.12 22.56 -0.73
N PHE A 180 -4.09 21.33 -1.22
CA PHE A 180 -5.20 20.37 -1.18
C PHE A 180 -5.19 19.54 0.10
#